data_abbca6daceb79d86070f42b7d31712a6
#
_entry.id   abbca6daceb79d86070f42b7d31712a6
#
_cell.length_a   1.000
_cell.length_b   1.000
_cell.length_c   1.000
_cell.angle_alpha   90.00
_cell.angle_beta   90.00
_cell.angle_gamma   90.00
#
_symmetry.space_group_name_H-M   'P 1'
#
loop_
_entity.id
_entity.type
_entity.pdbx_description
1 polymer ?
#
loop_
_entity_poly.entity_id
_entity_poly.type
_entity_poly.pdbx_seq_one_letter_code
_entity_poly.pdbx_strand_id
1 'polypeptide(L)'
;MLLSRRTLARAAATLAAAAALGTALPAFAADPRVKFVTSEGDFVVELYPDKAPKTVANFLQYVKDKHYDGTIFHRVIKNFMVQGGGYGKDYKEKETRASVIHEGRKAMAAGLKNTTGTIAMARKPDPHSASAQFFINVVDNGPLDPVLIPDGDPVTFDFRGQTYKDIPRKNVINHPDLFGYTVFGKVVSGMDTIEKIRNTPTGSGGRFPTDVPQKPVVIESARLAN
;
A
#
# COMPACT_ATOMS: atom_id res chain seq x y z
N MET A 1 -55.04 32.75 -66.39
CA MET A 1 -55.46 32.17 -65.11
C MET A 1 -54.28 32.15 -64.17
N LEU A 2 -54.31 33.01 -63.18
CA LEU A 2 -53.21 33.35 -62.29
C LEU A 2 -53.02 32.27 -61.22
N LEU A 3 -51.85 31.69 -61.08
CA LEU A 3 -51.49 30.87 -59.90
C LEU A 3 -50.39 31.57 -59.10
N SER A 4 -50.78 31.73 -57.91
CA SER A 4 -50.20 32.54 -56.81
C SER A 4 -48.79 32.15 -56.41
N ARG A 5 -47.93 33.15 -56.30
CA ARG A 5 -46.63 33.14 -55.68
C ARG A 5 -46.77 33.18 -54.14
N ARG A 6 -46.96 32.06 -53.47
CA ARG A 6 -46.88 32.00 -52.00
C ARG A 6 -46.65 30.58 -51.48
N THR A 7 -45.52 29.96 -51.75
CA THR A 7 -45.08 28.76 -51.03
C THR A 7 -43.58 28.47 -51.25
N LEU A 8 -42.71 29.42 -50.95
CA LEU A 8 -41.27 29.21 -50.91
C LEU A 8 -40.64 30.09 -49.83
N ALA A 9 -40.93 29.78 -48.58
CA ALA A 9 -40.22 30.39 -47.45
C ALA A 9 -40.54 29.62 -46.14
N ARG A 10 -40.20 28.34 -46.05
CA ARG A 10 -40.15 27.60 -44.79
C ARG A 10 -39.31 26.32 -44.93
N ALA A 11 -38.04 26.43 -45.20
CA ALA A 11 -37.11 25.30 -45.14
C ALA A 11 -35.66 25.79 -45.03
N ALA A 12 -35.33 26.49 -43.97
CA ALA A 12 -33.93 26.79 -43.66
C ALA A 12 -33.81 27.26 -42.17
N ALA A 13 -34.14 26.40 -41.22
CA ALA A 13 -33.83 26.68 -39.81
C ALA A 13 -33.85 25.39 -38.98
N THR A 14 -33.16 24.36 -39.38
CA THR A 14 -32.93 23.17 -38.53
C THR A 14 -31.65 22.49 -38.94
N LEU A 15 -30.49 23.11 -38.65
CA LEU A 15 -29.20 22.45 -38.68
C LEU A 15 -28.17 23.32 -37.92
N ALA A 16 -28.18 23.30 -36.60
CA ALA A 16 -27.03 23.71 -35.77
C ALA A 16 -27.28 23.36 -34.31
N ALA A 17 -27.51 22.08 -34.01
CA ALA A 17 -27.46 21.56 -32.65
C ALA A 17 -26.82 20.15 -32.68
N ALA A 18 -25.62 20.08 -33.28
CA ALA A 18 -24.83 18.86 -33.29
C ALA A 18 -23.64 19.02 -32.37
N ALA A 19 -23.72 18.33 -31.22
CA ALA A 19 -22.63 17.61 -30.60
C ALA A 19 -21.42 18.42 -30.11
N ALA A 20 -21.54 19.03 -28.96
CA ALA A 20 -20.44 19.06 -28.00
C ALA A 20 -20.61 17.89 -26.99
N LEU A 21 -20.60 16.66 -27.46
CA LEU A 21 -20.26 15.53 -26.62
C LEU A 21 -18.75 15.61 -26.36
N GLY A 22 -18.34 16.47 -25.44
CA GLY A 22 -17.03 16.42 -24.88
C GLY A 22 -16.85 15.03 -24.28
N THR A 23 -15.97 14.23 -24.87
CA THR A 23 -15.45 13.01 -24.25
C THR A 23 -14.75 13.45 -22.98
N ALA A 24 -15.47 13.41 -21.85
CA ALA A 24 -14.86 13.49 -20.55
C ALA A 24 -13.93 12.28 -20.45
N LEU A 25 -12.63 12.52 -20.64
CA LEU A 25 -11.61 11.55 -20.27
C LEU A 25 -11.88 11.19 -18.80
N PRO A 26 -11.88 9.89 -18.43
CA PRO A 26 -12.01 9.53 -17.03
C PRO A 26 -10.88 10.23 -16.28
N ALA A 27 -11.23 11.16 -15.42
CA ALA A 27 -10.29 11.70 -14.46
C ALA A 27 -9.86 10.50 -13.60
N PHE A 28 -8.64 10.01 -13.77
CA PHE A 28 -8.07 9.06 -12.83
C PHE A 28 -8.12 9.75 -11.47
N ALA A 29 -8.90 9.20 -10.55
CA ALA A 29 -8.89 9.67 -9.18
C ALA A 29 -7.42 9.59 -8.70
N ALA A 30 -6.91 10.69 -8.17
CA ALA A 30 -5.54 10.73 -7.64
C ALA A 30 -5.37 9.63 -6.59
N ASP A 31 -4.20 9.02 -6.55
CA ASP A 31 -3.87 8.01 -5.55
C ASP A 31 -4.14 8.56 -4.13
N PRO A 32 -4.89 7.84 -3.28
CA PRO A 32 -5.26 8.33 -1.97
C PRO A 32 -4.02 8.50 -1.10
N ARG A 33 -4.03 9.58 -0.30
CA ARG A 33 -2.96 9.90 0.63
C ARG A 33 -3.45 9.80 2.06
N VAL A 34 -2.58 9.33 2.96
CA VAL A 34 -2.86 9.29 4.39
C VAL A 34 -1.78 10.06 5.12
N LYS A 35 -2.20 11.06 5.90
CA LYS A 35 -1.33 11.81 6.80
C LYS A 35 -1.30 11.10 8.16
N PHE A 36 -0.11 10.81 8.62
CA PHE A 36 0.20 10.37 9.97
C PHE A 36 0.74 11.54 10.78
N VAL A 37 0.15 11.77 11.94
CA VAL A 37 0.67 12.66 12.99
C VAL A 37 1.28 11.75 14.05
N THR A 38 2.55 11.98 14.38
CA THR A 38 3.25 11.18 15.38
C THR A 38 3.94 12.05 16.42
N SER A 39 4.35 11.45 17.53
CA SER A 39 5.13 12.15 18.57
C SER A 39 6.52 12.62 18.10
N GLU A 40 7.01 12.16 16.95
CA GLU A 40 8.30 12.53 16.36
C GLU A 40 8.18 13.47 15.15
N GLY A 41 6.94 13.80 14.74
CA GLY A 41 6.59 14.63 13.60
C GLY A 41 5.59 13.94 12.67
N ASP A 42 5.27 14.61 11.56
CA ASP A 42 4.27 14.16 10.60
C ASP A 42 4.92 13.52 9.39
N PHE A 43 4.21 12.59 8.75
CA PHE A 43 4.55 12.10 7.41
C PHE A 43 3.30 11.76 6.62
N VAL A 44 3.42 11.71 5.29
CA VAL A 44 2.32 11.39 4.37
C VAL A 44 2.72 10.19 3.53
N VAL A 45 1.83 9.21 3.44
CA VAL A 45 1.94 8.07 2.52
C VAL A 45 0.95 8.20 1.39
N GLU A 46 1.39 7.94 0.17
CA GLU A 46 0.56 7.76 -1.00
C GLU A 46 0.33 6.27 -1.22
N LEU A 47 -0.91 5.87 -1.51
CA LEU A 47 -1.32 4.48 -1.61
C LEU A 47 -1.65 4.14 -3.07
N TYR A 48 -1.40 2.91 -3.49
CA TYR A 48 -1.54 2.46 -4.87
C TYR A 48 -2.65 1.41 -5.03
N PRO A 49 -3.95 1.83 -5.07
CA PRO A 49 -5.09 0.91 -5.12
C PRO A 49 -5.13 0.04 -6.37
N ASP A 50 -4.63 0.53 -7.51
CA ASP A 50 -4.57 -0.26 -8.74
C ASP A 50 -3.59 -1.44 -8.64
N LYS A 51 -2.53 -1.28 -7.83
CA LYS A 51 -1.47 -2.27 -7.67
C LYS A 51 -1.73 -3.25 -6.54
N ALA A 52 -2.39 -2.81 -5.46
CA ALA A 52 -2.74 -3.63 -4.30
C ALA A 52 -4.13 -3.28 -3.74
N PRO A 53 -5.22 -3.50 -4.52
CA PRO A 53 -6.55 -2.98 -4.21
C PRO A 53 -7.12 -3.46 -2.87
N LYS A 54 -6.99 -4.75 -2.56
CA LYS A 54 -7.54 -5.32 -1.30
C LYS A 54 -6.74 -4.82 -0.09
N THR A 55 -5.44 -4.72 -0.25
CA THR A 55 -4.52 -4.22 0.79
C THR A 55 -4.79 -2.75 1.09
N VAL A 56 -4.92 -1.92 0.06
CA VAL A 56 -5.24 -0.50 0.21
C VAL A 56 -6.62 -0.32 0.83
N ALA A 57 -7.64 -1.04 0.37
CA ALA A 57 -8.99 -0.97 0.93
C ALA A 57 -9.01 -1.35 2.42
N ASN A 58 -8.31 -2.44 2.79
CA ASN A 58 -8.15 -2.86 4.18
C ASN A 58 -7.46 -1.79 5.04
N PHE A 59 -6.34 -1.24 4.57
CA PHE A 59 -5.61 -0.20 5.26
C PHE A 59 -6.45 1.07 5.46
N LEU A 60 -7.13 1.54 4.41
CA LEU A 60 -8.02 2.71 4.48
C LEU A 60 -9.21 2.48 5.43
N GLN A 61 -9.70 1.25 5.56
CA GLN A 61 -10.74 0.93 6.53
C GLN A 61 -10.22 1.10 7.96
N TYR A 62 -8.99 0.65 8.28
CA TYR A 62 -8.37 0.90 9.59
C TYR A 62 -8.13 2.40 9.86
N VAL A 63 -7.75 3.17 8.82
CA VAL A 63 -7.64 4.65 8.92
C VAL A 63 -9.00 5.27 9.27
N LYS A 64 -10.07 4.87 8.57
CA LYS A 64 -11.44 5.34 8.81
C LYS A 64 -11.93 4.99 10.22
N ASP A 65 -11.63 3.79 10.68
CA ASP A 65 -12.00 3.30 12.01
C ASP A 65 -11.14 3.91 13.13
N LYS A 66 -10.17 4.79 12.79
CA LYS A 66 -9.21 5.40 13.73
C LYS A 66 -8.40 4.34 14.52
N HIS A 67 -8.23 3.16 13.95
CA HIS A 67 -7.51 2.06 14.59
C HIS A 67 -6.08 2.45 14.96
N TYR A 68 -5.41 3.21 14.10
CA TYR A 68 -4.01 3.60 14.30
C TYR A 68 -3.80 4.64 15.40
N ASP A 69 -4.86 5.35 15.82
CA ASP A 69 -4.78 6.36 16.86
C ASP A 69 -4.36 5.74 18.20
N GLY A 70 -3.31 6.28 18.80
CA GLY A 70 -2.72 5.79 20.03
C GLY A 70 -1.88 4.52 19.92
N THR A 71 -1.71 3.97 18.68
CA THR A 71 -0.76 2.87 18.47
C THR A 71 0.68 3.39 18.45
N ILE A 72 1.64 2.47 18.58
CA ILE A 72 3.06 2.79 18.60
C ILE A 72 3.82 2.11 17.45
N PHE A 73 4.98 2.68 17.12
CA PHE A 73 6.01 1.92 16.41
C PHE A 73 6.70 1.02 17.44
N HIS A 74 6.27 -0.23 17.48
CA HIS A 74 6.69 -1.21 18.50
C HIS A 74 7.95 -1.98 18.14
N ARG A 75 8.43 -1.86 16.87
CA ARG A 75 9.65 -2.48 16.40
C ARG A 75 10.36 -1.55 15.42
N VAL A 76 11.57 -1.16 15.78
CA VAL A 76 12.42 -0.25 14.99
C VAL A 76 13.79 -0.86 14.84
N ILE A 77 14.20 -1.14 13.61
CA ILE A 77 15.54 -1.63 13.28
C ILE A 77 16.19 -0.65 12.30
N LYS A 78 17.21 0.06 12.78
CA LYS A 78 17.85 1.21 12.14
C LYS A 78 18.19 1.03 10.65
N ASN A 79 18.69 -0.13 10.27
CA ASN A 79 19.13 -0.43 8.89
C ASN A 79 18.21 -1.47 8.24
N PHE A 80 16.90 -1.42 8.56
CA PHE A 80 15.94 -2.35 8.02
C PHE A 80 14.57 -1.69 7.82
N MET A 81 13.77 -1.52 8.91
CA MET A 81 12.42 -0.99 8.81
C MET A 81 11.93 -0.42 10.15
N VAL A 82 10.86 0.37 10.11
CA VAL A 82 10.08 0.78 11.27
C VAL A 82 8.68 0.19 11.17
N GLN A 83 8.25 -0.59 12.16
CA GLN A 83 6.98 -1.34 12.17
C GLN A 83 6.05 -0.83 13.26
N GLY A 84 4.79 -0.60 12.91
CA GLY A 84 3.78 -0.07 13.82
C GLY A 84 2.36 -0.48 13.50
N GLY A 85 1.40 0.16 14.17
CA GLY A 85 -0.03 0.05 13.89
C GLY A 85 -0.76 -1.13 14.53
N GLY A 86 -0.11 -1.92 15.40
CA GLY A 86 -0.74 -3.09 16.01
C GLY A 86 -0.89 -3.03 17.52
N TYR A 87 -0.08 -2.23 18.22
CA TYR A 87 0.01 -2.21 19.68
C TYR A 87 -0.19 -0.81 20.23
N GLY A 88 -0.88 -0.72 21.37
CA GLY A 88 -0.98 0.50 22.16
C GLY A 88 0.29 0.79 22.97
N LYS A 89 0.32 1.93 23.67
CA LYS A 89 1.42 2.31 24.58
C LYS A 89 1.65 1.31 25.73
N ASP A 90 0.62 0.54 26.08
CA ASP A 90 0.67 -0.52 27.08
C ASP A 90 1.15 -1.87 26.52
N TYR A 91 1.60 -1.88 25.25
CA TYR A 91 2.03 -3.05 24.49
C TYR A 91 0.95 -4.15 24.33
N LYS A 92 -0.32 -3.81 24.55
CA LYS A 92 -1.42 -4.69 24.20
C LYS A 92 -1.72 -4.59 22.71
N GLU A 93 -1.93 -5.75 22.09
CA GLU A 93 -2.35 -5.82 20.70
C GLU A 93 -3.79 -5.32 20.58
N LYS A 94 -4.03 -4.41 19.63
CA LYS A 94 -5.39 -3.95 19.32
C LYS A 94 -6.12 -5.03 18.51
N GLU A 95 -7.41 -5.19 18.76
CA GLU A 95 -8.26 -6.08 17.98
C GLU A 95 -8.22 -5.72 16.50
N THR A 96 -8.18 -6.75 15.65
CA THR A 96 -8.09 -6.59 14.21
C THR A 96 -9.30 -7.18 13.50
N ARG A 97 -9.58 -6.70 12.31
CA ARG A 97 -10.51 -7.30 11.35
C ARG A 97 -9.94 -8.62 10.82
N ALA A 98 -10.72 -9.33 10.02
CA ALA A 98 -10.22 -10.47 9.26
C ALA A 98 -8.98 -10.11 8.43
N SER A 99 -8.10 -11.07 8.25
CA SER A 99 -6.88 -10.90 7.44
C SER A 99 -7.21 -10.66 5.96
N VAL A 100 -6.28 -10.00 5.28
CA VAL A 100 -6.38 -9.71 3.84
C VAL A 100 -5.56 -10.69 3.02
N ILE A 101 -6.08 -11.10 1.87
CA ILE A 101 -5.35 -11.93 0.90
C ILE A 101 -4.09 -11.18 0.45
N HIS A 102 -2.97 -11.91 0.41
CA HIS A 102 -1.68 -11.38 -0.02
C HIS A 102 -1.69 -10.97 -1.50
N GLU A 103 -1.29 -9.74 -1.78
CA GLU A 103 -1.22 -9.17 -3.13
C GLU A 103 0.20 -8.85 -3.59
N GLY A 104 1.21 -9.34 -2.87
CA GLY A 104 2.61 -8.97 -3.09
C GLY A 104 3.10 -9.25 -4.52
N ARG A 105 2.77 -10.42 -5.09
CA ARG A 105 3.14 -10.74 -6.48
C ARG A 105 2.47 -9.82 -7.50
N LYS A 106 1.20 -9.45 -7.28
CA LYS A 106 0.51 -8.46 -8.12
C LYS A 106 1.20 -7.11 -8.03
N ALA A 107 1.47 -6.63 -6.81
CA ALA A 107 2.16 -5.38 -6.57
C ALA A 107 3.58 -5.37 -7.17
N MET A 108 4.33 -6.46 -6.99
CA MET A 108 5.68 -6.64 -7.55
C MET A 108 5.67 -6.64 -9.09
N ALA A 109 4.74 -7.33 -9.72
CA ALA A 109 4.56 -7.33 -11.18
C ALA A 109 4.21 -5.93 -11.71
N ALA A 110 3.55 -5.08 -10.89
CA ALA A 110 3.26 -3.68 -11.18
C ALA A 110 4.41 -2.72 -10.77
N GLY A 111 5.61 -3.26 -10.45
CA GLY A 111 6.81 -2.49 -10.16
C GLY A 111 6.99 -2.03 -8.72
N LEU A 112 6.15 -2.47 -7.77
CA LEU A 112 6.33 -2.14 -6.35
C LEU A 112 7.31 -3.10 -5.68
N LYS A 113 8.41 -2.56 -5.18
CA LYS A 113 9.46 -3.28 -4.44
C LYS A 113 9.61 -2.74 -3.03
N ASN A 114 10.19 -3.54 -2.14
CA ASN A 114 10.54 -3.13 -0.77
C ASN A 114 11.79 -2.23 -0.79
N THR A 115 11.65 -1.03 -1.36
CA THR A 115 12.71 -0.02 -1.41
C THR A 115 12.49 1.05 -0.35
N THR A 116 13.51 1.85 -0.09
CA THR A 116 13.49 2.94 0.89
C THR A 116 12.25 3.84 0.73
N GLY A 117 11.55 4.06 1.83
CA GLY A 117 10.34 4.88 1.91
C GLY A 117 9.04 4.15 1.53
N THR A 118 9.08 2.90 1.03
CA THR A 118 7.84 2.15 0.75
C THR A 118 7.20 1.63 2.02
N ILE A 119 5.86 1.58 2.02
CA ILE A 119 5.05 0.99 3.09
C ILE A 119 4.53 -0.39 2.65
N ALA A 120 4.69 -1.38 3.52
CA ALA A 120 4.27 -2.76 3.28
C ALA A 120 3.52 -3.34 4.47
N MET A 121 2.67 -4.35 4.22
CA MET A 121 1.93 -5.05 5.28
C MET A 121 2.83 -6.02 6.05
N ALA A 122 2.87 -5.89 7.36
CA ALA A 122 3.42 -6.92 8.22
C ALA A 122 2.48 -8.13 8.27
N ARG A 123 3.04 -9.33 8.42
CA ARG A 123 2.30 -10.60 8.45
C ARG A 123 2.98 -11.64 9.35
N LYS A 124 2.24 -12.67 9.71
CA LYS A 124 2.74 -13.90 10.33
C LYS A 124 3.34 -14.84 9.25
N PRO A 125 3.84 -16.04 9.59
CA PRO A 125 4.34 -17.00 8.60
C PRO A 125 3.35 -17.30 7.47
N ASP A 126 2.05 -17.41 7.75
CA ASP A 126 1.02 -17.52 6.73
C ASP A 126 1.00 -16.24 5.86
N PRO A 127 1.17 -16.33 4.54
CA PRO A 127 1.13 -15.18 3.64
C PRO A 127 -0.18 -14.38 3.73
N HIS A 128 -1.30 -15.03 4.00
CA HIS A 128 -2.64 -14.43 4.05
C HIS A 128 -3.04 -13.95 5.45
N SER A 129 -2.07 -13.72 6.35
CA SER A 129 -2.31 -13.34 7.75
C SER A 129 -2.19 -11.85 8.04
N ALA A 130 -1.93 -11.01 7.04
CA ALA A 130 -1.84 -9.56 7.23
C ALA A 130 -3.19 -8.97 7.66
N SER A 131 -3.17 -8.02 8.61
CA SER A 131 -4.39 -7.34 9.08
C SER A 131 -4.18 -5.82 9.18
N ALA A 132 -3.74 -5.29 10.33
CA ALA A 132 -3.56 -3.86 10.57
C ALA A 132 -2.10 -3.41 10.53
N GLN A 133 -1.17 -4.25 10.97
CA GLN A 133 0.23 -3.85 11.13
C GLN A 133 0.91 -3.60 9.79
N PHE A 134 1.70 -2.54 9.75
CA PHE A 134 2.50 -2.16 8.59
C PHE A 134 3.95 -1.87 9.00
N PHE A 135 4.83 -1.82 8.01
CA PHE A 135 6.18 -1.28 8.20
C PHE A 135 6.57 -0.35 7.06
N ILE A 136 7.47 0.57 7.36
CA ILE A 136 8.09 1.45 6.37
C ILE A 136 9.55 1.02 6.22
N ASN A 137 9.96 0.75 4.98
CA ASN A 137 11.33 0.41 4.66
C ASN A 137 12.23 1.64 4.81
N VAL A 138 13.31 1.54 5.60
CA VAL A 138 14.26 2.64 5.80
C VAL A 138 15.56 2.46 5.00
N VAL A 139 15.68 1.32 4.35
CA VAL A 139 16.69 0.96 3.35
C VAL A 139 16.03 0.10 2.27
N ASP A 140 16.75 -0.21 1.20
CA ASP A 140 16.29 -1.16 0.19
C ASP A 140 16.39 -2.60 0.71
N ASN A 141 15.24 -3.26 0.82
CA ASN A 141 15.08 -4.58 1.41
C ASN A 141 14.66 -5.62 0.35
N GLY A 142 15.45 -5.78 -0.72
CA GLY A 142 15.18 -6.74 -1.81
C GLY A 142 14.84 -8.17 -1.34
N PRO A 143 15.44 -8.73 -0.27
CA PRO A 143 15.05 -10.04 0.27
C PRO A 143 13.59 -10.13 0.78
N LEU A 144 12.90 -9.00 0.96
CA LEU A 144 11.46 -8.95 1.30
C LEU A 144 10.55 -8.95 0.08
N ASP A 145 11.11 -8.83 -1.12
CA ASP A 145 10.32 -8.81 -2.34
C ASP A 145 9.71 -10.18 -2.64
N PRO A 146 8.46 -10.21 -3.12
CA PRO A 146 7.83 -11.42 -3.63
C PRO A 146 8.59 -11.99 -4.82
N VAL A 147 8.71 -13.30 -4.90
CA VAL A 147 9.21 -13.97 -6.09
C VAL A 147 8.10 -14.09 -7.11
N LEU A 148 8.35 -13.55 -8.31
CA LEU A 148 7.47 -13.75 -9.45
C LEU A 148 7.77 -15.14 -10.06
N ILE A 149 6.86 -16.09 -9.87
CA ILE A 149 7.00 -17.43 -10.43
C ILE A 149 6.65 -17.37 -11.92
N PRO A 150 7.58 -17.72 -12.82
CA PRO A 150 7.34 -17.70 -14.27
C PRO A 150 6.16 -18.60 -14.67
N ASP A 151 5.61 -18.36 -15.86
CA ASP A 151 4.65 -19.26 -16.46
C ASP A 151 5.33 -20.56 -16.90
N GLY A 152 4.53 -21.64 -17.03
CA GLY A 152 5.00 -22.98 -17.42
C GLY A 152 5.10 -23.95 -16.23
N ASP A 153 5.44 -25.20 -16.54
CA ASP A 153 5.69 -26.28 -15.60
C ASP A 153 6.59 -27.33 -16.28
N PRO A 154 7.82 -27.56 -15.83
CA PRO A 154 8.47 -26.98 -14.66
C PRO A 154 8.88 -25.51 -14.83
N VAL A 155 9.22 -24.83 -13.72
CA VAL A 155 9.68 -23.44 -13.69
C VAL A 155 11.13 -23.34 -13.22
N THR A 156 11.82 -22.28 -13.70
CA THR A 156 13.15 -21.89 -13.23
C THR A 156 13.06 -20.44 -12.73
N PHE A 157 13.58 -20.16 -11.52
CA PHE A 157 13.55 -18.83 -10.92
C PHE A 157 14.69 -18.63 -9.93
N ASP A 158 15.02 -17.38 -9.65
CA ASP A 158 16.02 -17.01 -8.67
C ASP A 158 15.39 -16.66 -7.34
N PHE A 159 15.97 -17.13 -6.23
CA PHE A 159 15.57 -16.79 -4.88
C PHE A 159 16.79 -16.76 -3.95
N ARG A 160 16.99 -15.63 -3.25
CA ARG A 160 18.11 -15.40 -2.32
C ARG A 160 19.48 -15.71 -2.92
N GLY A 161 19.68 -15.33 -4.17
CA GLY A 161 20.96 -15.50 -4.88
C GLY A 161 21.23 -16.91 -5.40
N GLN A 162 20.26 -17.83 -5.29
CA GLN A 162 20.35 -19.19 -5.82
C GLN A 162 19.32 -19.37 -6.93
N THR A 163 19.72 -20.01 -8.04
CA THR A 163 18.83 -20.42 -9.14
C THR A 163 18.23 -21.79 -8.86
N TYR A 164 16.93 -21.87 -8.82
CA TYR A 164 16.13 -23.10 -8.72
C TYR A 164 15.66 -23.49 -10.11
N LYS A 165 16.12 -24.65 -10.61
CA LYS A 165 15.86 -25.13 -11.98
C LYS A 165 14.88 -26.30 -11.99
N ASP A 166 14.03 -26.32 -13.00
CA ASP A 166 13.15 -27.45 -13.32
C ASP A 166 12.26 -27.88 -12.14
N ILE A 167 11.81 -26.93 -11.34
CA ILE A 167 10.96 -27.20 -10.19
C ILE A 167 9.49 -27.31 -10.64
N PRO A 168 8.76 -28.38 -10.29
CA PRO A 168 7.31 -28.44 -10.55
C PRO A 168 6.59 -27.22 -9.95
N ARG A 169 5.87 -26.47 -10.78
CA ARG A 169 5.21 -25.22 -10.39
C ARG A 169 4.33 -25.37 -9.13
N LYS A 170 3.62 -26.50 -9.01
CA LYS A 170 2.78 -26.82 -7.83
C LYS A 170 3.54 -26.78 -6.51
N ASN A 171 4.84 -27.06 -6.50
CA ASN A 171 5.66 -27.09 -5.29
C ASN A 171 6.07 -25.68 -4.82
N VAL A 172 6.01 -24.68 -5.70
CA VAL A 172 6.54 -23.34 -5.42
C VAL A 172 5.47 -22.26 -5.45
N ILE A 173 4.39 -22.44 -6.21
CA ILE A 173 3.38 -21.39 -6.39
C ILE A 173 2.76 -20.92 -5.06
N ASN A 174 2.61 -21.82 -4.10
CA ASN A 174 2.06 -21.52 -2.77
C ASN A 174 3.09 -21.66 -1.65
N HIS A 175 4.39 -21.74 -1.97
CA HIS A 175 5.42 -21.83 -0.93
C HIS A 175 5.51 -20.50 -0.14
N PRO A 176 5.34 -20.52 1.20
CA PRO A 176 5.22 -19.28 2.01
C PRO A 176 6.40 -18.32 1.89
N ASP A 177 7.63 -18.84 1.77
CA ASP A 177 8.85 -18.02 1.69
C ASP A 177 8.95 -17.22 0.39
N LEU A 178 8.22 -17.63 -0.67
CA LEU A 178 8.26 -16.97 -1.97
C LEU A 178 7.21 -15.84 -2.11
N PHE A 179 6.37 -15.65 -1.10
CA PHE A 179 5.38 -14.58 -1.12
C PHE A 179 5.95 -13.20 -0.83
N GLY A 180 7.03 -13.09 -0.04
CA GLY A 180 7.54 -11.80 0.42
C GLY A 180 6.53 -10.97 1.19
N TYR A 181 6.54 -9.66 0.98
CA TYR A 181 5.63 -8.70 1.62
C TYR A 181 4.94 -7.82 0.58
N THR A 182 3.67 -7.49 0.82
CA THR A 182 2.89 -6.64 -0.08
C THR A 182 3.21 -5.18 0.16
N VAL A 183 3.98 -4.57 -0.74
CA VAL A 183 4.10 -3.11 -0.82
C VAL A 183 2.81 -2.55 -1.40
N PHE A 184 2.26 -1.49 -0.81
CA PHE A 184 0.99 -0.91 -1.21
C PHE A 184 0.98 0.62 -1.28
N GLY A 185 2.14 1.27 -1.00
CA GLY A 185 2.28 2.71 -1.04
C GLY A 185 3.71 3.16 -0.75
N LYS A 186 3.89 4.48 -0.64
CA LYS A 186 5.19 5.10 -0.37
C LYS A 186 5.03 6.39 0.43
N VAL A 187 5.98 6.68 1.29
CA VAL A 187 6.12 8.00 1.95
C VAL A 187 6.46 9.04 0.88
N VAL A 188 5.62 10.05 0.74
CA VAL A 188 5.77 11.17 -0.23
C VAL A 188 6.12 12.49 0.44
N SER A 189 6.00 12.57 1.77
CA SER A 189 6.40 13.73 2.58
C SER A 189 6.74 13.27 3.99
N GLY A 190 7.68 13.93 4.66
CA GLY A 190 8.05 13.64 6.04
C GLY A 190 9.02 12.46 6.20
N MET A 191 9.88 12.17 5.22
CA MET A 191 10.94 11.16 5.36
C MET A 191 11.92 11.50 6.51
N ASP A 192 12.10 12.77 6.83
CA ASP A 192 12.86 13.23 8.00
C ASP A 192 12.26 12.74 9.34
N THR A 193 10.93 12.66 9.42
CA THR A 193 10.23 12.02 10.56
C THR A 193 10.57 10.52 10.63
N ILE A 194 10.56 9.81 9.50
CA ILE A 194 10.95 8.40 9.45
C ILE A 194 12.43 8.22 9.85
N GLU A 195 13.30 9.16 9.44
CA GLU A 195 14.71 9.18 9.85
C GLU A 195 14.90 9.40 11.36
N LYS A 196 14.08 10.25 11.99
CA LYS A 196 14.06 10.39 13.46
C LYS A 196 13.62 9.09 14.12
N ILE A 197 12.55 8.48 13.65
CA ILE A 197 12.03 7.22 14.21
C ILE A 197 13.07 6.11 14.13
N ARG A 198 13.70 5.89 12.96
CA ARG A 198 14.70 4.82 12.80
C ARG A 198 15.95 5.00 13.66
N ASN A 199 16.28 6.23 14.04
CA ASN A 199 17.44 6.56 14.88
C ASN A 199 17.10 6.62 16.38
N THR A 200 15.86 6.36 16.78
CA THR A 200 15.46 6.30 18.18
C THR A 200 16.21 5.16 18.90
N PRO A 201 16.76 5.38 20.10
CA PRO A 201 17.35 4.32 20.92
C PRO A 201 16.32 3.21 21.18
N THR A 202 16.72 1.97 20.98
CA THR A 202 15.85 0.78 21.15
C THR A 202 16.36 -0.14 22.26
N GLY A 203 15.44 -0.95 22.79
CA GLY A 203 15.72 -1.95 23.82
C GLY A 203 14.54 -2.92 23.93
N SER A 204 14.35 -3.51 25.11
CA SER A 204 13.15 -4.32 25.41
C SER A 204 11.97 -3.43 25.78
N GLY A 205 10.73 -3.93 25.51
CA GLY A 205 9.51 -3.23 25.90
C GLY A 205 8.30 -4.18 25.86
N GLY A 206 7.50 -4.17 26.92
CA GLY A 206 6.36 -5.08 27.06
C GLY A 206 6.77 -6.54 26.85
N ARG A 207 6.16 -7.20 25.86
CA ARG A 207 6.45 -8.60 25.49
C ARG A 207 7.63 -8.76 24.52
N PHE A 208 8.22 -7.67 24.06
CA PHE A 208 9.28 -7.68 23.04
C PHE A 208 10.66 -7.60 23.70
N PRO A 209 11.58 -8.54 23.43
CA PRO A 209 12.90 -8.56 24.05
C PRO A 209 13.87 -7.51 23.49
N THR A 210 13.65 -7.05 22.25
CA THR A 210 14.55 -6.12 21.53
C THR A 210 13.78 -5.19 20.60
N ASP A 211 14.47 -4.23 20.03
CA ASP A 211 14.02 -3.37 18.91
C ASP A 211 12.82 -2.45 19.22
N VAL A 212 12.46 -2.30 20.49
CA VAL A 212 11.39 -1.40 20.92
C VAL A 212 11.97 -0.03 21.21
N PRO A 213 11.45 1.08 20.68
CA PRO A 213 11.85 2.42 21.08
C PRO A 213 11.76 2.62 22.60
N GLN A 214 12.86 3.01 23.25
CA GLN A 214 12.88 3.24 24.71
C GLN A 214 11.90 4.34 25.14
N LYS A 215 11.76 5.38 24.30
CA LYS A 215 10.68 6.36 24.38
C LYS A 215 9.65 5.96 23.32
N PRO A 216 8.42 5.62 23.71
CA PRO A 216 7.40 5.19 22.76
C PRO A 216 7.15 6.23 21.65
N VAL A 217 7.30 5.83 20.41
CA VAL A 217 6.92 6.64 19.23
C VAL A 217 5.47 6.36 18.92
N VAL A 218 4.61 7.34 19.18
CA VAL A 218 3.16 7.20 19.12
C VAL A 218 2.62 7.73 17.81
N ILE A 219 1.72 6.99 17.18
CA ILE A 219 0.85 7.46 16.11
C ILE A 219 -0.34 8.16 16.80
N GLU A 220 -0.35 9.48 16.80
CA GLU A 220 -1.43 10.27 17.41
C GLU A 220 -2.69 10.23 16.56
N SER A 221 -2.51 10.26 15.24
CA SER A 221 -3.61 10.05 14.29
C SER A 221 -3.12 9.62 12.91
N ALA A 222 -4.01 8.93 12.18
CA ALA A 222 -3.87 8.66 10.75
C ALA A 222 -5.17 9.04 10.04
N ARG A 223 -5.11 9.94 9.05
CA ARG A 223 -6.30 10.47 8.35
C ARG A 223 -6.03 10.58 6.85
N LEU A 224 -7.10 10.42 6.05
CA LEU A 224 -7.03 10.78 4.65
C LEU A 224 -6.58 12.24 4.53
N ALA A 225 -5.59 12.48 3.68
CA ALA A 225 -5.15 13.81 3.28
C ALA A 225 -5.85 14.18 1.96
N ASN A 226 -6.42 15.38 1.92
CA ASN A 226 -7.04 15.96 0.72
C ASN A 226 -5.95 16.47 -0.23
#